data_2197457ef39e565e39baf9312ba4c1be
#
_entry.id   2197457ef39e565e39baf9312ba4c1be
#
_cell.length_a   1.000
_cell.length_b   1.000
_cell.length_c   1.000
_cell.angle_alpha   90.00
_cell.angle_beta   90.00
_cell.angle_gamma   90.00
#
_symmetry.space_group_name_H-M   'P 1'
#
loop_
_entity.id
_entity.type
_entity.pdbx_description
1 polymer ?
#
loop_
_entity_poly.entity_id
_entity_poly.type
_entity_poly.pdbx_seq_one_letter_code
_entity_poly.pdbx_strand_id
1 'polypeptide(L)'
;MCIRDRNTFSDKIGLKTYSRGMGALGLPGDLSSASRFARVAYTKLNSVSGDGEEESVSQFFHILGSVDQQRGCCKVAEGKYEITIYTSCCNATKGIYYYTTYDNHSINAVDLNREKLDGRELVRYPLDEKMKINYVN
;
A
#
# COMPACT_ATOMS: atom_id res chain seq x y z
N MET A 1 -1.72 5.04 -25.63
CA MET A 1 -0.25 4.94 -25.79
C MET A 1 0.27 4.08 -24.65
N CYS A 2 0.93 2.99 -24.94
CA CYS A 2 1.36 2.06 -23.90
C CYS A 2 2.63 2.61 -23.25
N ILE A 3 2.65 2.75 -21.91
CA ILE A 3 3.83 3.21 -21.11
C ILE A 3 5.10 2.40 -21.44
N ARG A 4 4.99 1.22 -22.03
CA ARG A 4 6.08 0.32 -22.40
C ARG A 4 7.13 0.90 -23.36
N ASP A 5 6.75 1.91 -24.14
CA ASP A 5 7.56 2.39 -25.26
C ASP A 5 8.33 3.66 -24.91
N ARG A 6 8.20 4.15 -23.67
CA ARG A 6 8.84 5.39 -23.21
C ARG A 6 9.53 5.19 -21.86
N ASN A 7 10.77 5.64 -21.77
CA ASN A 7 11.49 5.70 -20.52
C ASN A 7 10.91 6.82 -19.65
N THR A 8 10.39 6.46 -18.45
CA THR A 8 9.76 7.43 -17.56
C THR A 8 10.77 8.38 -16.90
N PHE A 9 12.04 7.97 -16.81
CA PHE A 9 13.10 8.76 -16.17
C PHE A 9 13.92 9.61 -17.14
N SER A 10 13.82 9.36 -18.45
CA SER A 10 14.57 10.11 -19.46
C SER A 10 13.96 10.00 -20.84
N ASP A 11 13.70 11.13 -21.47
CA ASP A 11 13.23 11.20 -22.86
C ASP A 11 14.37 10.94 -23.85
N LYS A 12 15.63 11.03 -23.41
CA LYS A 12 16.84 10.92 -24.25
C LYS A 12 17.32 9.48 -24.40
N ILE A 13 16.89 8.61 -23.49
CA ILE A 13 17.30 7.21 -23.46
C ILE A 13 16.14 6.34 -23.96
N GLY A 14 16.30 5.82 -25.18
CA GLY A 14 15.35 4.86 -25.75
C GLY A 14 15.35 3.55 -24.97
N LEU A 15 14.18 2.93 -24.83
CA LEU A 15 14.03 1.59 -24.28
C LEU A 15 14.00 0.58 -25.42
N LYS A 16 14.88 -0.41 -25.37
CA LYS A 16 14.73 -1.63 -26.18
C LYS A 16 13.69 -2.53 -25.50
N THR A 17 12.42 -2.30 -25.83
CA THR A 17 11.30 -2.93 -25.15
C THR A 17 11.16 -4.41 -25.55
N TYR A 18 11.06 -5.30 -24.57
CA TYR A 18 10.75 -6.72 -24.72
C TYR A 18 9.51 -7.15 -23.92
N SER A 19 8.98 -6.26 -23.05
CA SER A 19 7.79 -6.52 -22.22
C SER A 19 7.01 -5.24 -22.00
N ARG A 20 5.77 -5.38 -21.52
CA ARG A 20 4.97 -4.25 -21.02
C ARG A 20 5.46 -3.84 -19.62
N GLY A 21 5.29 -2.56 -19.29
CA GLY A 21 5.64 -2.03 -17.95
C GLY A 21 7.12 -1.64 -17.80
N MET A 22 7.92 -1.69 -18.87
CA MET A 22 9.33 -1.34 -18.81
C MET A 22 9.63 0.14 -18.62
N GLY A 23 8.63 1.02 -18.68
CA GLY A 23 8.82 2.47 -18.47
C GLY A 23 9.46 2.83 -17.12
N ALA A 24 9.37 1.93 -16.14
CA ALA A 24 9.99 2.05 -14.82
C ALA A 24 11.34 1.33 -14.69
N LEU A 25 11.97 0.95 -15.81
CA LEU A 25 13.27 0.25 -15.78
C LEU A 25 14.33 1.13 -15.08
N GLY A 26 14.96 0.59 -14.03
CA GLY A 26 15.89 1.33 -13.18
C GLY A 26 15.29 1.80 -11.86
N LEU A 27 13.99 1.59 -11.62
CA LEU A 27 13.40 1.81 -10.31
C LEU A 27 14.07 0.90 -9.27
N PRO A 28 14.53 1.44 -8.11
CA PRO A 28 15.24 0.63 -7.13
C PRO A 28 14.36 -0.47 -6.55
N GLY A 29 14.90 -1.68 -6.41
CA GLY A 29 14.18 -2.88 -5.99
C GLY A 29 14.48 -3.36 -4.58
N ASP A 30 15.48 -2.80 -3.90
CA ASP A 30 15.82 -3.19 -2.52
C ASP A 30 14.80 -2.66 -1.48
N LEU A 31 14.93 -3.14 -0.23
CA LEU A 31 13.98 -2.84 0.84
C LEU A 31 14.39 -1.66 1.74
N SER A 32 15.44 -0.91 1.38
CA SER A 32 15.82 0.29 2.11
C SER A 32 14.72 1.36 2.07
N SER A 33 14.69 2.22 3.07
CA SER A 33 13.70 3.32 3.15
C SER A 33 13.72 4.21 1.91
N ALA A 34 14.91 4.51 1.37
CA ALA A 34 15.07 5.34 0.17
C ALA A 34 14.47 4.66 -1.06
N SER A 35 14.76 3.37 -1.26
CA SER A 35 14.24 2.58 -2.38
C SER A 35 12.73 2.38 -2.31
N ARG A 36 12.22 2.10 -1.11
CA ARG A 36 10.76 1.99 -0.87
C ARG A 36 10.06 3.32 -1.12
N PHE A 37 10.65 4.43 -0.68
CA PHE A 37 10.10 5.76 -0.96
C PHE A 37 10.05 6.03 -2.47
N ALA A 38 11.12 5.77 -3.21
CA ALA A 38 11.16 5.95 -4.66
C ALA A 38 10.08 5.10 -5.36
N ARG A 39 9.91 3.84 -4.95
CA ARG A 39 8.88 2.94 -5.50
C ARG A 39 7.46 3.42 -5.22
N VAL A 40 7.15 3.78 -3.97
CA VAL A 40 5.80 4.23 -3.63
C VAL A 40 5.46 5.57 -4.30
N ALA A 41 6.42 6.47 -4.39
CA ALA A 41 6.25 7.75 -5.08
C ALA A 41 5.97 7.52 -6.59
N TYR A 42 6.77 6.67 -7.25
CA TYR A 42 6.53 6.28 -8.63
C TYR A 42 5.15 5.65 -8.81
N THR A 43 4.80 4.69 -7.97
CA THR A 43 3.52 3.98 -8.04
C THR A 43 2.36 4.96 -7.86
N LYS A 44 2.42 5.84 -6.87
CA LYS A 44 1.40 6.87 -6.64
C LYS A 44 1.22 7.80 -7.84
N LEU A 45 2.32 8.30 -8.40
CA LEU A 45 2.28 9.28 -9.50
C LEU A 45 1.78 8.68 -10.83
N ASN A 46 1.88 7.37 -11.00
CA ASN A 46 1.47 6.66 -12.21
C ASN A 46 0.21 5.81 -12.05
N SER A 47 -0.36 5.76 -10.84
CA SER A 47 -1.61 5.06 -10.56
C SER A 47 -2.81 5.92 -10.91
N VAL A 48 -3.88 5.26 -11.33
CA VAL A 48 -5.18 5.88 -11.60
C VAL A 48 -6.19 5.27 -10.64
N SER A 49 -6.96 6.11 -9.98
CA SER A 49 -8.10 5.72 -9.14
C SER A 49 -9.40 5.98 -9.88
N GLY A 50 -10.46 5.27 -9.52
CA GLY A 50 -11.82 5.64 -9.88
C GLY A 50 -12.36 6.80 -9.01
N ASP A 51 -13.58 7.26 -9.33
CA ASP A 51 -14.21 8.38 -8.63
C ASP A 51 -14.87 7.97 -7.31
N GLY A 52 -15.09 6.65 -7.11
CA GLY A 52 -15.70 6.09 -5.91
C GLY A 52 -14.76 5.99 -4.72
N GLU A 53 -15.32 6.03 -3.50
CA GLU A 53 -14.54 5.84 -2.27
C GLU A 53 -13.91 4.45 -2.21
N GLU A 54 -14.68 3.41 -2.51
CA GLU A 54 -14.19 2.02 -2.47
C GLU A 54 -13.03 1.81 -3.44
N GLU A 55 -13.13 2.37 -4.65
CA GLU A 55 -12.06 2.32 -5.65
C GLU A 55 -10.82 3.08 -5.18
N SER A 56 -11.00 4.26 -4.59
CA SER A 56 -9.91 5.08 -4.06
C SER A 56 -9.21 4.41 -2.87
N VAL A 57 -9.96 3.82 -1.95
CA VAL A 57 -9.43 3.06 -0.81
C VAL A 57 -8.70 1.81 -1.31
N SER A 58 -9.29 1.06 -2.24
CA SER A 58 -8.64 -0.11 -2.84
C SER A 58 -7.33 0.28 -3.52
N GLN A 59 -7.34 1.33 -4.36
CA GLN A 59 -6.15 1.82 -5.05
C GLN A 59 -5.05 2.27 -4.06
N PHE A 60 -5.44 2.89 -2.94
CA PHE A 60 -4.50 3.29 -1.90
C PHE A 60 -3.75 2.07 -1.32
N PHE A 61 -4.46 1.00 -0.99
CA PHE A 61 -3.83 -0.22 -0.50
C PHE A 61 -2.95 -0.90 -1.55
N HIS A 62 -3.30 -0.86 -2.82
CA HIS A 62 -2.43 -1.33 -3.91
C HIS A 62 -1.14 -0.51 -4.01
N ILE A 63 -1.22 0.81 -3.86
CA ILE A 63 -0.03 1.69 -3.88
C ILE A 63 0.91 1.32 -2.73
N LEU A 64 0.41 1.22 -1.50
CA LEU A 64 1.24 0.89 -0.34
C LEU A 64 1.72 -0.56 -0.34
N GLY A 65 0.91 -1.50 -0.83
CA GLY A 65 1.33 -2.90 -1.01
C GLY A 65 2.56 -3.07 -1.91
N SER A 66 2.83 -2.10 -2.79
CA SER A 66 4.04 -2.09 -3.62
C SER A 66 5.35 -1.98 -2.82
N VAL A 67 5.26 -1.60 -1.53
CA VAL A 67 6.42 -1.39 -0.63
C VAL A 67 6.31 -2.16 0.67
N ASP A 68 5.42 -3.16 0.73
CA ASP A 68 5.31 -4.06 1.86
C ASP A 68 6.61 -4.82 2.11
N GLN A 69 6.94 -5.01 3.38
CA GLN A 69 8.07 -5.81 3.81
C GLN A 69 7.57 -7.19 4.28
N GLN A 70 8.00 -8.23 3.58
CA GLN A 70 7.64 -9.61 3.85
C GLN A 70 8.55 -10.19 4.92
N ARG A 71 8.00 -11.07 5.75
CA ARG A 71 8.76 -11.79 6.78
C ARG A 71 9.89 -12.60 6.14
N GLY A 72 11.10 -12.39 6.63
CA GLY A 72 12.31 -13.07 6.13
C GLY A 72 13.17 -12.24 5.19
N CYS A 73 12.60 -11.23 4.51
CA CYS A 73 13.34 -10.40 3.55
C CYS A 73 14.29 -9.39 4.20
N CYS A 74 13.97 -8.92 5.42
CA CYS A 74 14.82 -8.01 6.18
C CYS A 74 15.03 -8.56 7.60
N LYS A 75 16.22 -9.11 7.86
CA LYS A 75 16.60 -9.65 9.16
C LYS A 75 17.22 -8.56 10.01
N VAL A 76 16.65 -8.26 11.17
CA VAL A 76 17.16 -7.24 12.12
C VAL A 76 17.93 -7.85 13.28
N ALA A 77 17.64 -9.10 13.64
CA ALA A 77 18.36 -9.89 14.63
C ALA A 77 18.08 -11.39 14.40
N GLU A 78 18.71 -12.25 15.20
CA GLU A 78 18.42 -13.67 15.11
C GLU A 78 16.94 -13.96 15.42
N GLY A 79 16.25 -14.63 14.49
CA GLY A 79 14.81 -14.92 14.57
C GLY A 79 13.89 -13.71 14.49
N LYS A 80 14.42 -12.49 14.27
CA LYS A 80 13.62 -11.25 14.18
C LYS A 80 13.71 -10.64 12.78
N TYR A 81 12.55 -10.34 12.23
CA TYR A 81 12.41 -9.77 10.89
C TYR A 81 11.62 -8.47 10.94
N GLU A 82 12.01 -7.54 10.08
CA GLU A 82 11.19 -6.36 9.80
C GLU A 82 10.06 -6.75 8.85
N ILE A 83 8.85 -6.35 9.19
CA ILE A 83 7.64 -6.61 8.39
C ILE A 83 6.74 -5.37 8.40
N THR A 84 5.89 -5.25 7.40
CA THR A 84 4.79 -4.27 7.42
C THR A 84 3.71 -4.77 8.37
N ILE A 85 3.71 -4.31 9.61
CA ILE A 85 2.78 -4.78 10.65
C ILE A 85 1.33 -4.47 10.27
N TYR A 86 1.08 -3.25 9.79
CA TYR A 86 -0.22 -2.81 9.27
C TYR A 86 -0.04 -1.72 8.22
N THR A 87 -1.04 -1.55 7.39
CA THR A 87 -1.17 -0.46 6.43
C THR A 87 -2.47 0.27 6.69
N SER A 88 -2.47 1.60 6.67
CA SER A 88 -3.66 2.37 6.96
C SER A 88 -3.82 3.62 6.11
N CYS A 89 -5.07 4.04 5.93
CA CYS A 89 -5.41 5.33 5.34
C CYS A 89 -6.61 5.97 6.04
N CYS A 90 -6.75 7.28 5.88
CA CYS A 90 -7.88 8.05 6.38
C CYS A 90 -8.65 8.70 5.23
N ASN A 91 -9.95 8.50 5.19
CA ASN A 91 -10.85 9.39 4.48
C ASN A 91 -11.20 10.57 5.40
N ALA A 92 -10.44 11.67 5.27
CA ALA A 92 -10.60 12.85 6.13
C ALA A 92 -11.96 13.53 5.93
N THR A 93 -12.55 13.46 4.73
CA THR A 93 -13.85 14.04 4.44
C THR A 93 -14.98 13.34 5.17
N LYS A 94 -14.91 12.01 5.25
CA LYS A 94 -15.93 11.19 5.90
C LYS A 94 -15.59 10.81 7.34
N GLY A 95 -14.37 11.09 7.81
CA GLY A 95 -13.92 10.69 9.15
C GLY A 95 -13.79 9.19 9.32
N ILE A 96 -13.35 8.46 8.28
CA ILE A 96 -13.21 7.00 8.33
C ILE A 96 -11.73 6.63 8.26
N TYR A 97 -11.28 5.82 9.20
CA TYR A 97 -9.95 5.21 9.24
C TYR A 97 -10.01 3.78 8.74
N TYR A 98 -9.26 3.45 7.69
CA TYR A 98 -9.17 2.12 7.12
C TYR A 98 -7.81 1.50 7.42
N TYR A 99 -7.76 0.18 7.64
CA TYR A 99 -6.51 -0.53 7.84
C TYR A 99 -6.58 -1.99 7.42
N THR A 100 -5.42 -2.54 7.07
CA THR A 100 -5.14 -3.97 6.94
C THR A 100 -4.00 -4.33 7.87
N THR A 101 -3.85 -5.61 8.24
CA THR A 101 -2.72 -6.10 9.02
C THR A 101 -1.92 -7.11 8.21
N TYR A 102 -0.72 -7.46 8.69
CA TYR A 102 0.14 -8.43 8.00
C TYR A 102 -0.56 -9.77 7.75
N ASP A 103 -1.28 -10.29 8.75
CA ASP A 103 -1.93 -11.59 8.69
C ASP A 103 -3.40 -11.50 8.21
N ASN A 104 -4.00 -10.31 8.16
CA ASN A 104 -5.37 -10.10 7.67
C ASN A 104 -5.41 -9.03 6.59
N HIS A 105 -5.56 -9.45 5.34
CA HIS A 105 -5.62 -8.58 4.17
C HIS A 105 -7.01 -7.95 3.94
N SER A 106 -8.02 -8.32 4.76
CA SER A 106 -9.33 -7.67 4.70
C SER A 106 -9.22 -6.23 5.18
N ILE A 107 -9.85 -5.31 4.46
CA ILE A 107 -9.89 -3.90 4.85
C ILE A 107 -10.87 -3.78 6.02
N ASN A 108 -10.36 -3.34 7.15
CA ASN A 108 -11.14 -2.98 8.32
C ASN A 108 -11.33 -1.47 8.37
N ALA A 109 -12.42 -1.00 8.95
CA ALA A 109 -12.74 0.43 9.03
C ALA A 109 -13.23 0.82 10.41
N VAL A 110 -12.81 2.01 10.88
CA VAL A 110 -13.36 2.70 12.06
C VAL A 110 -13.95 4.01 11.58
N ASP A 111 -15.25 4.18 11.78
CA ASP A 111 -15.99 5.40 11.47
C ASP A 111 -16.05 6.28 12.72
N LEU A 112 -15.31 7.38 12.70
CA LEU A 112 -15.24 8.33 13.82
C LEU A 112 -16.60 8.95 14.15
N ASN A 113 -17.52 9.06 13.17
CA ASN A 113 -18.84 9.63 13.41
C ASN A 113 -19.75 8.70 14.24
N ARG A 114 -19.36 7.45 14.41
CA ARG A 114 -20.06 6.49 15.29
C ARG A 114 -19.51 6.50 16.69
N GLU A 115 -18.45 7.27 16.94
CA GLU A 115 -17.76 7.31 18.22
C GLU A 115 -18.17 8.55 19.04
N LYS A 116 -18.04 8.43 20.34
CA LYS A 116 -18.31 9.49 21.29
C LYS A 116 -17.07 10.40 21.40
N LEU A 117 -16.88 11.28 20.43
CA LEU A 117 -15.66 12.09 20.30
C LEU A 117 -15.43 13.07 21.46
N ASP A 118 -16.47 13.43 22.22
CA ASP A 118 -16.43 14.26 23.43
C ASP A 118 -16.28 13.44 24.73
N GLY A 119 -16.11 12.12 24.61
CA GLY A 119 -15.88 11.22 25.73
C GLY A 119 -14.56 11.49 26.44
N ARG A 120 -14.51 11.24 27.75
CA ARG A 120 -13.29 11.36 28.57
C ARG A 120 -12.43 10.08 28.54
N GLU A 121 -12.98 8.99 28.05
CA GLU A 121 -12.31 7.69 28.01
C GLU A 121 -11.72 7.42 26.64
N LEU A 122 -10.53 6.80 26.62
CA LEU A 122 -9.89 6.38 25.39
C LEU A 122 -10.59 5.15 24.82
N VAL A 123 -11.15 5.28 23.62
CA VAL A 123 -11.69 4.14 22.87
C VAL A 123 -10.52 3.40 22.21
N ARG A 124 -10.46 2.07 22.39
CA ARG A 124 -9.41 1.21 21.86
C ARG A 124 -10.01 0.07 21.05
N TYR A 125 -9.45 -0.16 19.87
CA TYR A 125 -9.77 -1.28 19.01
C TYR A 125 -8.55 -2.19 18.90
N PRO A 126 -8.65 -3.49 19.24
CA PRO A 126 -7.57 -4.43 18.96
C PRO A 126 -7.40 -4.56 17.44
N LEU A 127 -6.17 -4.74 16.99
CA LEU A 127 -5.91 -5.07 15.58
C LEU A 127 -6.53 -6.43 15.24
N ASP A 128 -7.27 -6.50 14.15
CA ASP A 128 -7.80 -7.75 13.62
C ASP A 128 -6.71 -8.45 12.79
N GLU A 129 -5.94 -9.32 13.46
CA GLU A 129 -4.83 -10.06 12.86
C GLU A 129 -5.26 -11.44 12.34
N LYS A 130 -6.51 -11.84 12.56
CA LYS A 130 -6.97 -13.16 12.14
C LYS A 130 -7.30 -13.17 10.65
N MET A 131 -6.56 -13.99 9.90
CA MET A 131 -6.83 -14.20 8.46
C MET A 131 -8.29 -14.65 8.25
N LYS A 132 -8.94 -14.02 7.28
CA LYS A 132 -10.29 -14.36 6.82
C LYS A 132 -10.20 -14.94 5.42
N ILE A 133 -10.61 -16.19 5.28
CA ILE A 133 -10.70 -16.87 3.98
C ILE A 133 -12.19 -17.04 3.67
N ASN A 134 -12.59 -16.47 2.54
CA ASN A 134 -13.95 -16.63 2.02
C ASN A 134 -13.95 -17.76 1.00
N TYR A 135 -14.54 -18.90 1.35
CA TYR A 135 -14.74 -20.03 0.44
C TYR A 135 -15.94 -19.73 -0.46
N VAL A 136 -15.73 -19.75 -1.78
CA VAL A 136 -16.73 -19.39 -2.80
C VAL A 136 -17.34 -20.60 -3.51
N ASN A 137 -17.05 -21.82 -3.07
CA ASN A 137 -17.59 -23.09 -3.55
C ASN A 137 -18.60 -23.69 -2.55
#